data_771551a98c1a9f94f681454fd68b1545
#
_entry.id   771551a98c1a9f94f681454fd68b1545
#
_cell.length_a   1.000
_cell.length_b   1.000
_cell.length_c   1.000
_cell.angle_alpha   90.00
_cell.angle_beta   90.00
_cell.angle_gamma   90.00
#
_symmetry.space_group_name_H-M   'P 1'
#
loop_
_entity.id
_entity.type
_entity.pdbx_description
1 polymer ?
#
loop_
_entity_poly.entity_id
_entity_poly.type
_entity_poly.pdbx_seq_one_letter_code
_entity_poly.pdbx_strand_id
1 'polypeptide(L)'
;MKLLHKVEECAVYESNKQSYASMSSSSSSSSSSSSLSQVKTFLLKITSSTANAPEAALALLSSVEKSVKRAPHADAYKTSIKFKALQVIPLKIFIDNMHSLFKGMAYTLTLKLLADVGTQLERIRSERGLIIPFLSLEDIVVIETRNQNNQENQEEESDDDKKTEYTFIFMNAEKLMQEPGPNKKELIIDVPLKVNKHTSFLPAELPESALKRLPMRLTTTSWCYSLSALCIYALLQHKFKNGEDDIERVGRPFLHTPLYFCLKRCLKPDPEERVLLYV
;
A
#
# COMPACT_ATOMS: atom_id res chain seq x y z
N MET A 1 3.34 -20.05 -12.29
CA MET A 1 3.23 -18.72 -11.62
C MET A 1 2.12 -17.94 -12.31
N LYS A 2 1.21 -17.38 -11.55
CA LYS A 2 0.10 -16.55 -12.04
C LYS A 2 0.39 -15.08 -11.68
N LEU A 3 0.36 -14.17 -12.68
CA LEU A 3 0.47 -12.74 -12.45
C LEU A 3 -0.82 -12.25 -11.77
N LEU A 4 -0.73 -11.56 -10.65
CA LEU A 4 -1.85 -10.99 -9.90
C LEU A 4 -1.97 -9.49 -10.08
N HIS A 5 -0.83 -8.80 -10.06
CA HIS A 5 -0.79 -7.35 -10.17
C HIS A 5 0.53 -6.92 -10.81
N LYS A 6 0.46 -5.86 -11.61
CA LYS A 6 1.65 -5.23 -12.20
C LYS A 6 1.46 -3.73 -12.22
N VAL A 7 2.46 -3.01 -11.75
CA VAL A 7 2.59 -1.56 -11.88
C VAL A 7 4.01 -1.26 -12.32
N GLU A 8 4.15 -0.64 -13.48
CA GLU A 8 5.44 -0.39 -14.12
C GLU A 8 6.34 -1.64 -14.11
N GLU A 9 7.50 -1.58 -13.47
CA GLU A 9 8.47 -2.66 -13.37
C GLU A 9 8.31 -3.54 -12.11
N CYS A 10 7.27 -3.28 -11.30
CA CYS A 10 6.93 -4.08 -10.13
C CYS A 10 5.77 -5.03 -10.44
N ALA A 11 5.92 -6.31 -10.16
CA ALA A 11 4.88 -7.31 -10.42
C ALA A 11 4.78 -8.37 -9.32
N VAL A 12 3.55 -8.67 -8.89
CA VAL A 12 3.27 -9.72 -7.90
C VAL A 12 2.74 -10.96 -8.62
N TYR A 13 3.32 -12.10 -8.29
CA TYR A 13 2.96 -13.41 -8.83
C TYR A 13 2.59 -14.38 -7.72
N GLU A 14 1.55 -15.17 -7.94
CA GLU A 14 1.25 -16.35 -7.13
C GLU A 14 2.14 -17.52 -7.59
N SER A 15 2.82 -18.19 -6.64
CA SER A 15 3.65 -19.35 -6.93
C SER A 15 2.80 -20.61 -6.99
N ASN A 16 2.82 -21.34 -8.12
CA ASN A 16 2.11 -22.61 -8.30
C ASN A 16 2.83 -23.80 -7.63
N LYS A 17 3.85 -23.59 -6.80
CA LYS A 17 4.44 -24.67 -6.02
C LYS A 17 3.47 -25.06 -4.90
N GLN A 18 2.57 -26.01 -5.17
CA GLN A 18 1.98 -26.83 -4.12
C GLN A 18 3.15 -27.54 -3.42
N SER A 19 3.35 -27.27 -2.15
CA SER A 19 4.17 -28.13 -1.31
C SER A 19 3.43 -29.47 -1.25
N TYR A 20 3.90 -30.45 -1.97
CA TYR A 20 3.52 -31.83 -1.75
C TYR A 20 4.03 -32.21 -0.34
N ALA A 21 3.23 -31.93 0.67
CA ALA A 21 3.35 -32.65 1.94
C ALA A 21 2.98 -34.09 1.60
N SER A 22 3.94 -34.98 1.82
CA SER A 22 3.82 -36.42 1.63
C SER A 22 2.52 -36.92 2.23
N MET A 23 1.55 -37.27 1.38
CA MET A 23 0.38 -38.06 1.77
C MET A 23 0.85 -39.48 2.05
N SER A 24 1.09 -39.80 3.29
CA SER A 24 1.02 -41.18 3.76
C SER A 24 -0.45 -41.58 3.76
N SER A 25 -0.73 -42.65 3.01
CA SER A 25 -2.01 -43.31 2.84
C SER A 25 -2.66 -43.71 4.18
N SER A 26 -3.89 -43.27 4.46
CA SER A 26 -4.88 -44.09 5.17
C SER A 26 -6.30 -43.60 4.89
N SER A 27 -7.06 -44.48 4.25
CA SER A 27 -8.50 -44.78 4.24
C SER A 27 -9.53 -43.75 4.71
N SER A 28 -10.41 -43.38 3.76
CA SER A 28 -11.89 -43.29 3.81
C SER A 28 -12.55 -42.64 5.05
N SER A 29 -13.07 -41.43 4.84
CA SER A 29 -14.43 -41.07 5.26
C SER A 29 -14.84 -39.74 4.57
N SER A 30 -16.04 -39.77 3.97
CA SER A 30 -16.72 -38.64 3.36
C SER A 30 -17.05 -37.58 4.39
N SER A 31 -16.47 -36.41 4.30
CA SER A 31 -16.91 -35.21 5.02
C SER A 31 -16.78 -34.00 4.12
N SER A 32 -17.84 -33.20 4.12
CA SER A 32 -18.02 -31.91 3.47
C SER A 32 -16.77 -31.05 3.58
N SER A 33 -16.10 -30.80 2.46
CA SER A 33 -14.89 -29.96 2.38
C SER A 33 -15.27 -28.51 2.54
N SER A 34 -15.21 -28.00 3.77
CA SER A 34 -14.96 -26.56 4.01
C SER A 34 -13.60 -26.26 3.39
N SER A 35 -13.56 -25.41 2.37
CA SER A 35 -12.33 -25.00 1.71
C SER A 35 -11.52 -24.13 2.69
N LEU A 36 -10.73 -24.75 3.53
CA LEU A 36 -9.70 -24.10 4.34
C LEU A 36 -8.85 -23.26 3.40
N SER A 37 -8.91 -21.93 3.54
CA SER A 37 -8.10 -21.01 2.78
C SER A 37 -6.63 -21.27 3.08
N GLN A 38 -5.95 -21.89 2.11
CA GLN A 38 -4.59 -22.37 2.25
C GLN A 38 -3.62 -21.21 2.08
N VAL A 39 -2.64 -21.08 2.99
CA VAL A 39 -1.55 -20.09 2.91
C VAL A 39 -0.72 -20.36 1.65
N LYS A 40 -0.61 -19.36 0.79
CA LYS A 40 0.09 -19.42 -0.49
C LYS A 40 1.43 -18.70 -0.42
N THR A 41 2.32 -19.04 -1.36
CA THR A 41 3.59 -18.33 -1.54
C THR A 41 3.46 -17.35 -2.70
N PHE A 42 3.83 -16.10 -2.44
CA PHE A 42 3.85 -15.02 -3.43
C PHE A 42 5.27 -14.58 -3.73
N LEU A 43 5.46 -14.02 -4.91
CA LEU A 43 6.73 -13.51 -5.38
C LEU A 43 6.52 -12.10 -5.92
N LEU A 44 7.09 -11.10 -5.25
CA LEU A 44 7.22 -9.76 -5.77
C LEU A 44 8.51 -9.68 -6.59
N LYS A 45 8.39 -9.40 -7.88
CA LYS A 45 9.51 -9.11 -8.78
C LYS A 45 9.58 -7.62 -9.02
N ILE A 46 10.75 -7.06 -8.86
CA ILE A 46 11.07 -5.66 -9.14
C ILE A 46 12.19 -5.65 -10.16
N THR A 47 11.95 -5.00 -11.29
CA THR A 47 12.96 -4.70 -12.30
C THR A 47 13.06 -3.18 -12.33
N SER A 48 14.13 -2.60 -11.85
CA SER A 48 14.27 -1.15 -11.71
C SER A 48 15.39 -0.62 -12.57
N SER A 49 15.22 0.57 -13.11
CA SER A 49 16.28 1.36 -13.74
C SER A 49 17.22 1.99 -12.70
N THR A 50 16.82 2.03 -11.44
CA THR A 50 17.59 2.60 -10.33
C THR A 50 18.05 1.52 -9.35
N ALA A 51 19.32 1.52 -8.95
CA ALA A 51 19.88 0.53 -8.02
C ALA A 51 19.24 0.56 -6.62
N ASN A 52 18.55 1.64 -6.25
CA ASN A 52 17.97 1.83 -4.91
C ASN A 52 16.57 1.23 -4.76
N ALA A 53 15.83 1.04 -5.86
CA ALA A 53 14.45 0.57 -5.81
C ALA A 53 14.29 -0.85 -5.23
N PRO A 54 15.15 -1.84 -5.54
CA PRO A 54 15.09 -3.17 -4.93
C PRO A 54 15.32 -3.16 -3.43
N GLU A 55 16.22 -2.33 -2.94
CA GLU A 55 16.52 -2.19 -1.50
C GLU A 55 15.36 -1.51 -0.75
N ALA A 56 14.77 -0.48 -1.36
CA ALA A 56 13.61 0.21 -0.81
C ALA A 56 12.39 -0.73 -0.71
N ALA A 57 12.14 -1.52 -1.74
CA ALA A 57 11.05 -2.51 -1.72
C ALA A 57 11.29 -3.63 -0.70
N LEU A 58 12.52 -4.07 -0.53
CA LEU A 58 12.87 -5.04 0.51
C LEU A 58 12.64 -4.45 1.91
N ALA A 59 13.03 -3.20 2.15
CA ALA A 59 12.80 -2.50 3.40
C ALA A 59 11.30 -2.34 3.70
N LEU A 60 10.50 -2.00 2.70
CA LEU A 60 9.04 -1.90 2.81
C LEU A 60 8.41 -3.23 3.22
N LEU A 61 8.72 -4.30 2.50
CA LEU A 61 8.13 -5.62 2.77
C LEU A 61 8.63 -6.23 4.06
N SER A 62 9.89 -6.05 4.43
CA SER A 62 10.44 -6.59 5.68
C SER A 62 9.90 -5.89 6.93
N SER A 63 9.32 -4.70 6.79
CA SER A 63 8.62 -4.04 7.92
C SER A 63 7.29 -4.72 8.26
N VAL A 64 6.72 -5.48 7.33
CA VAL A 64 5.39 -6.06 7.42
C VAL A 64 5.42 -7.58 7.62
N GLU A 65 6.38 -8.26 7.01
CA GLU A 65 6.42 -9.72 6.97
C GLU A 65 7.80 -10.26 7.39
N LYS A 66 7.86 -10.96 8.53
CA LYS A 66 9.11 -11.55 9.06
C LYS A 66 9.70 -12.65 8.16
N SER A 67 8.89 -13.26 7.28
CA SER A 67 9.31 -14.35 6.40
C SER A 67 9.91 -13.90 5.07
N VAL A 68 10.09 -12.60 4.86
CA VAL A 68 10.60 -12.01 3.62
C VAL A 68 12.04 -12.46 3.35
N LYS A 69 12.25 -13.13 2.22
CA LYS A 69 13.57 -13.58 1.79
C LYS A 69 13.88 -13.05 0.39
N ARG A 70 15.05 -12.45 0.23
CA ARG A 70 15.60 -12.10 -1.09
C ARG A 70 15.94 -13.40 -1.84
N ALA A 71 15.62 -13.46 -3.13
CA ALA A 71 16.02 -14.61 -3.95
C ALA A 71 17.53 -14.56 -4.22
N PRO A 72 18.21 -15.72 -4.26
CA PRO A 72 19.69 -15.80 -4.26
C PRO A 72 20.41 -15.30 -5.54
N HIS A 73 19.72 -14.88 -6.56
CA HIS A 73 20.33 -14.43 -7.83
C HIS A 73 19.75 -13.10 -8.33
N ALA A 74 19.71 -12.10 -7.45
CA ALA A 74 19.24 -10.79 -7.85
C ALA A 74 20.41 -9.95 -8.40
N ASP A 75 20.34 -9.58 -9.68
CA ASP A 75 21.14 -8.49 -10.24
C ASP A 75 20.86 -7.19 -9.50
N ALA A 76 21.77 -6.23 -9.53
CA ALA A 76 21.60 -4.93 -8.87
C ALA A 76 20.28 -4.21 -9.26
N TYR A 77 19.73 -4.52 -10.42
CA TYR A 77 18.52 -3.94 -10.99
C TYR A 77 17.28 -4.86 -10.95
N LYS A 78 17.45 -6.11 -10.49
CA LYS A 78 16.36 -7.09 -10.43
C LYS A 78 16.33 -7.74 -9.05
N THR A 79 15.22 -7.64 -8.37
CA THR A 79 15.02 -8.30 -7.08
C THR A 79 13.75 -9.12 -7.10
N SER A 80 13.80 -10.28 -6.46
CA SER A 80 12.63 -11.12 -6.22
C SER A 80 12.50 -11.36 -4.72
N ILE A 81 11.34 -11.00 -4.18
CA ILE A 81 11.04 -11.12 -2.75
C ILE A 81 9.92 -12.14 -2.58
N LYS A 82 10.17 -13.16 -1.77
CA LYS A 82 9.18 -14.19 -1.40
C LYS A 82 8.52 -13.83 -0.09
N PHE A 83 7.19 -14.01 -0.04
CA PHE A 83 6.43 -13.90 1.20
C PHE A 83 5.23 -14.87 1.19
N LYS A 84 4.64 -15.11 2.36
CA LYS A 84 3.47 -15.99 2.54
C LYS A 84 2.25 -15.15 2.87
N ALA A 85 1.12 -15.46 2.26
CA ALA A 85 -0.17 -14.81 2.53
C ALA A 85 -1.32 -15.77 2.22
N LEU A 86 -2.53 -15.42 2.64
CA LEU A 86 -3.76 -16.07 2.15
C LEU A 86 -4.06 -15.56 0.75
N GLN A 87 -4.03 -14.24 0.59
CA GLN A 87 -4.33 -13.57 -0.66
C GLN A 87 -3.52 -12.28 -0.81
N VAL A 88 -3.29 -11.87 -2.06
CA VAL A 88 -2.79 -10.54 -2.43
C VAL A 88 -3.80 -9.90 -3.36
N ILE A 89 -4.30 -8.73 -2.98
CA ILE A 89 -5.42 -8.05 -3.64
C ILE A 89 -4.95 -6.65 -4.07
N PRO A 90 -5.09 -6.25 -5.35
CA PRO A 90 -4.89 -4.86 -5.75
C PRO A 90 -5.79 -3.92 -4.97
N LEU A 91 -5.27 -2.76 -4.52
CA LEU A 91 -6.03 -1.83 -3.67
C LEU A 91 -7.37 -1.43 -4.27
N LYS A 92 -7.44 -1.18 -5.57
CA LYS A 92 -8.69 -0.83 -6.24
C LYS A 92 -9.77 -1.90 -6.03
N ILE A 93 -9.43 -3.17 -6.27
CA ILE A 93 -10.36 -4.30 -6.10
C ILE A 93 -10.75 -4.44 -4.63
N PHE A 94 -9.80 -4.22 -3.72
CA PHE A 94 -10.06 -4.27 -2.28
C PHE A 94 -11.06 -3.19 -1.86
N ILE A 95 -10.90 -1.94 -2.31
CA ILE A 95 -11.82 -0.83 -2.00
C ILE A 95 -13.21 -1.12 -2.55
N ASP A 96 -13.33 -1.58 -3.80
CA ASP A 96 -14.62 -1.93 -4.40
C ASP A 96 -15.34 -3.01 -3.59
N ASN A 97 -14.61 -4.03 -3.11
CA ASN A 97 -15.13 -5.08 -2.25
C ASN A 97 -15.43 -4.60 -0.82
N MET A 98 -14.61 -3.69 -0.28
CA MET A 98 -14.74 -3.17 1.08
C MET A 98 -16.12 -2.54 1.31
N HIS A 99 -16.61 -1.78 0.36
CA HIS A 99 -17.93 -1.13 0.47
C HIS A 99 -19.11 -2.10 0.33
N SER A 100 -18.92 -3.22 -0.36
CA SER A 100 -19.95 -4.24 -0.57
C SER A 100 -19.99 -5.32 0.51
N LEU A 101 -18.81 -5.83 0.92
CA LEU A 101 -18.68 -6.99 1.79
C LEU A 101 -18.37 -6.63 3.26
N PHE A 102 -17.66 -5.52 3.50
CA PHE A 102 -17.18 -5.15 4.84
C PHE A 102 -17.92 -3.92 5.38
N LYS A 103 -19.25 -3.90 5.28
CA LYS A 103 -20.08 -2.81 5.82
C LYS A 103 -19.75 -2.60 7.31
N GLY A 104 -19.36 -1.37 7.66
CA GLY A 104 -18.96 -1.00 9.02
C GLY A 104 -17.47 -1.08 9.31
N MET A 105 -16.65 -1.76 8.49
CA MET A 105 -15.20 -1.83 8.66
C MET A 105 -14.43 -0.79 7.84
N ALA A 106 -15.09 -0.08 6.93
CA ALA A 106 -14.44 0.87 6.03
C ALA A 106 -13.59 1.91 6.76
N TYR A 107 -14.06 2.42 7.90
CA TYR A 107 -13.33 3.37 8.72
C TYR A 107 -12.03 2.75 9.28
N THR A 108 -12.11 1.59 9.91
CA THR A 108 -10.97 0.89 10.51
C THR A 108 -9.94 0.49 9.46
N LEU A 109 -10.40 0.00 8.31
CA LEU A 109 -9.51 -0.37 7.20
C LEU A 109 -8.85 0.86 6.57
N THR A 110 -9.54 2.01 6.50
CA THR A 110 -8.95 3.26 6.04
C THR A 110 -7.92 3.82 7.02
N LEU A 111 -8.17 3.73 8.34
CA LEU A 111 -7.16 4.06 9.35
C LEU A 111 -5.92 3.19 9.19
N LYS A 112 -6.11 1.89 8.99
CA LYS A 112 -4.99 0.97 8.77
C LYS A 112 -4.24 1.26 7.47
N LEU A 113 -4.94 1.59 6.38
CA LEU A 113 -4.33 2.04 5.13
C LEU A 113 -3.43 3.27 5.36
N LEU A 114 -3.96 4.28 6.06
CA LEU A 114 -3.21 5.49 6.40
C LEU A 114 -1.97 5.17 7.23
N ALA A 115 -2.12 4.34 8.27
CA ALA A 115 -1.02 3.96 9.16
C ALA A 115 0.05 3.13 8.44
N ASP A 116 -0.35 2.05 7.75
CA ASP A 116 0.58 1.14 7.09
C ASP A 116 1.37 1.85 6.00
N VAL A 117 0.70 2.54 5.07
CA VAL A 117 1.37 3.22 3.94
C VAL A 117 2.14 4.44 4.43
N GLY A 118 1.56 5.23 5.33
CA GLY A 118 2.23 6.41 5.87
C GLY A 118 3.52 6.05 6.62
N THR A 119 3.50 5.01 7.46
CA THR A 119 4.70 4.52 8.16
C THR A 119 5.77 4.02 7.19
N GLN A 120 5.36 3.31 6.14
CA GLN A 120 6.30 2.83 5.12
C GLN A 120 6.97 4.00 4.38
N LEU A 121 6.20 5.00 3.95
CA LEU A 121 6.72 6.16 3.22
C LEU A 121 7.62 7.03 4.10
N GLU A 122 7.23 7.28 5.35
CA GLU A 122 8.04 8.03 6.30
C GLU A 122 9.34 7.29 6.65
N ARG A 123 9.26 5.97 6.82
CA ARG A 123 10.44 5.16 7.07
C ARG A 123 11.43 5.20 5.89
N ILE A 124 10.95 5.07 4.65
CA ILE A 124 11.82 5.19 3.47
C ILE A 124 12.43 6.58 3.39
N ARG A 125 11.66 7.62 3.68
CA ARG A 125 12.16 8.99 3.71
C ARG A 125 13.27 9.15 4.75
N SER A 126 13.02 8.72 5.99
CA SER A 126 13.98 8.89 7.09
C SER A 126 15.24 8.03 6.97
N GLU A 127 15.10 6.78 6.50
CA GLU A 127 16.23 5.83 6.40
C GLU A 127 17.02 5.97 5.09
N ARG A 128 16.36 6.39 3.99
CA ARG A 128 16.94 6.36 2.64
C ARG A 128 16.95 7.71 1.94
N GLY A 129 16.29 8.72 2.50
CA GLY A 129 16.11 10.02 1.85
C GLY A 129 15.32 9.91 0.55
N LEU A 130 14.35 8.98 0.46
CA LEU A 130 13.52 8.75 -0.72
C LEU A 130 12.08 9.19 -0.46
N ILE A 131 11.52 9.92 -1.40
CA ILE A 131 10.15 10.41 -1.36
C ILE A 131 9.40 10.03 -2.64
N ILE A 132 8.07 10.13 -2.60
CA ILE A 132 7.22 9.96 -3.78
C ILE A 132 6.49 11.25 -4.12
N PRO A 133 6.23 11.55 -5.40
CA PRO A 133 5.53 12.75 -5.82
C PRO A 133 4.02 12.68 -5.53
N PHE A 134 3.42 11.50 -5.73
CA PHE A 134 2.00 11.24 -5.52
C PHE A 134 1.73 9.73 -5.48
N LEU A 135 0.55 9.35 -4.97
CA LEU A 135 0.06 7.98 -4.93
C LEU A 135 -1.00 7.72 -6.01
N SER A 136 -1.07 6.47 -6.44
CA SER A 136 -2.14 5.94 -7.28
C SER A 136 -2.66 4.62 -6.68
N LEU A 137 -3.88 4.22 -7.05
CA LEU A 137 -4.47 2.96 -6.58
C LEU A 137 -3.59 1.74 -6.94
N GLU A 138 -2.92 1.81 -8.07
CA GLU A 138 -2.05 0.75 -8.57
C GLU A 138 -0.75 0.60 -7.75
N ASP A 139 -0.35 1.63 -7.02
CA ASP A 139 0.90 1.62 -6.25
C ASP A 139 0.82 0.76 -5.00
N ILE A 140 -0.40 0.34 -4.60
CA ILE A 140 -0.63 -0.33 -3.33
C ILE A 140 -1.31 -1.68 -3.57
N VAL A 141 -0.85 -2.68 -2.84
CA VAL A 141 -1.49 -3.99 -2.71
C VAL A 141 -1.89 -4.25 -1.27
N VAL A 142 -2.91 -5.06 -1.10
CA VAL A 142 -3.38 -5.52 0.21
C VAL A 142 -2.98 -6.97 0.39
N ILE A 143 -2.27 -7.26 1.46
CA ILE A 143 -1.90 -8.62 1.85
C ILE A 143 -2.86 -9.07 2.95
N GLU A 144 -3.52 -10.19 2.70
CA GLU A 144 -4.38 -10.86 3.66
C GLU A 144 -3.59 -11.97 4.35
N THR A 145 -3.52 -11.93 5.69
CA THR A 145 -2.83 -12.94 6.51
C THR A 145 -3.76 -13.46 7.60
N ARG A 146 -3.41 -14.61 8.20
CA ARG A 146 -4.06 -15.09 9.43
C ARG A 146 -3.30 -14.53 10.63
N ASN A 147 -4.04 -14.06 11.62
CA ASN A 147 -3.45 -13.68 12.89
C ASN A 147 -2.97 -14.95 13.62
N GLN A 148 -1.63 -15.08 13.77
CA GLN A 148 -1.00 -16.25 14.41
C GLN A 148 -0.77 -16.05 15.92
N ASN A 149 -1.12 -14.88 16.47
CA ASN A 149 -0.72 -14.51 17.83
C ASN A 149 -1.50 -15.24 18.94
N ASN A 150 -2.49 -16.09 18.65
CA ASN A 150 -3.30 -16.78 19.66
C ASN A 150 -2.92 -18.27 19.81
N GLN A 151 -1.80 -18.76 19.21
CA GLN A 151 -1.50 -20.20 19.25
C GLN A 151 -0.83 -20.72 20.52
N GLU A 152 -0.39 -19.85 21.45
CA GLU A 152 0.36 -20.35 22.61
C GLU A 152 -0.50 -20.64 23.87
N ASN A 153 -1.78 -20.24 23.93
CA ASN A 153 -2.56 -20.35 25.20
C ASN A 153 -4.03 -20.76 25.10
N GLN A 154 -4.55 -21.26 23.97
CA GLN A 154 -5.96 -21.66 23.93
C GLN A 154 -6.14 -23.02 23.26
N GLU A 155 -6.45 -24.00 24.11
CA GLU A 155 -7.10 -25.26 23.76
C GLU A 155 -8.53 -24.95 23.27
N GLU A 156 -8.90 -25.44 22.06
CA GLU A 156 -10.27 -25.56 21.54
C GLU A 156 -11.10 -24.29 21.28
N GLU A 157 -10.59 -23.31 20.52
CA GLU A 157 -11.49 -22.39 19.82
C GLU A 157 -11.80 -22.91 18.40
N SER A 158 -13.12 -22.88 18.07
CA SER A 158 -13.66 -23.31 16.79
C SER A 158 -12.94 -22.60 15.63
N ASP A 159 -12.68 -23.33 14.54
CA ASP A 159 -11.91 -22.87 13.34
C ASP A 159 -12.47 -21.62 12.64
N ASP A 160 -13.69 -21.17 13.00
CA ASP A 160 -14.37 -20.01 12.42
C ASP A 160 -13.90 -18.64 12.97
N ASP A 161 -13.19 -18.61 14.11
CA ASP A 161 -12.78 -17.35 14.78
C ASP A 161 -11.34 -16.90 14.45
N LYS A 162 -10.64 -17.51 13.49
CA LYS A 162 -9.30 -17.09 13.07
C LYS A 162 -9.36 -15.75 12.35
N LYS A 163 -9.18 -14.67 13.12
CA LYS A 163 -9.27 -13.29 12.68
C LYS A 163 -8.30 -13.02 11.52
N THR A 164 -8.86 -12.67 10.37
CA THR A 164 -8.12 -12.24 9.19
C THR A 164 -7.53 -10.86 9.41
N GLU A 165 -6.27 -10.67 9.06
CA GLU A 165 -5.57 -9.40 9.11
C GLU A 165 -5.24 -8.92 7.70
N TYR A 166 -5.47 -7.62 7.45
CA TYR A 166 -5.13 -6.94 6.19
C TYR A 166 -3.97 -6.00 6.41
N THR A 167 -2.98 -6.03 5.52
CA THR A 167 -1.83 -5.11 5.54
C THR A 167 -1.70 -4.45 4.19
N PHE A 168 -1.57 -3.12 4.20
CA PHE A 168 -1.44 -2.31 2.98
C PHE A 168 0.03 -2.04 2.69
N ILE A 169 0.47 -2.36 1.47
CA ILE A 169 1.87 -2.24 1.08
C ILE A 169 2.00 -1.38 -0.18
N PHE A 170 2.78 -0.30 -0.06
CA PHE A 170 3.27 0.44 -1.21
C PHE A 170 4.33 -0.39 -1.93
N MET A 171 4.19 -0.60 -3.23
CA MET A 171 5.08 -1.45 -4.00
C MET A 171 5.74 -0.79 -5.22
N ASN A 172 5.31 0.41 -5.61
CA ASN A 172 5.83 1.08 -6.80
C ASN A 172 7.16 1.80 -6.51
N ALA A 173 8.24 1.03 -6.44
CA ALA A 173 9.57 1.56 -6.17
C ALA A 173 10.10 2.51 -7.27
N GLU A 174 9.54 2.47 -8.49
CA GLU A 174 9.93 3.36 -9.60
C GLU A 174 9.51 4.83 -9.35
N LYS A 175 8.50 5.06 -8.51
CA LYS A 175 8.10 6.41 -8.10
C LYS A 175 8.99 7.05 -7.04
N LEU A 176 9.91 6.28 -6.46
CA LEU A 176 10.81 6.78 -5.43
C LEU A 176 11.86 7.72 -6.04
N MET A 177 11.94 8.92 -5.50
CA MET A 177 12.86 9.97 -5.93
C MET A 177 13.73 10.39 -4.75
N GLN A 178 14.96 10.83 -5.04
CA GLN A 178 15.86 11.33 -4.01
C GLN A 178 15.29 12.62 -3.38
N GLU A 179 15.18 12.67 -2.06
CA GLU A 179 14.81 13.87 -1.32
C GLU A 179 15.83 14.97 -1.59
N PRO A 180 15.40 16.21 -1.84
CA PRO A 180 16.33 17.33 -1.95
C PRO A 180 17.10 17.50 -0.63
N GLY A 181 18.37 17.89 -0.72
CA GLY A 181 19.21 18.08 0.47
C GLY A 181 18.61 19.07 1.48
N PRO A 182 19.09 19.10 2.73
CA PRO A 182 18.47 19.77 3.88
C PRO A 182 18.20 21.26 3.67
N ASN A 183 18.87 21.89 2.73
CA ASN A 183 18.70 23.32 2.40
C ASN A 183 17.68 23.55 1.26
N LYS A 184 17.07 22.53 0.70
CA LYS A 184 16.09 22.63 -0.39
C LYS A 184 14.79 21.98 0.04
N LYS A 185 13.73 22.76 0.14
CA LYS A 185 12.39 22.28 0.49
C LYS A 185 11.64 21.69 -0.72
N GLU A 186 12.10 21.95 -1.93
CA GLU A 186 11.44 21.58 -3.17
C GLU A 186 12.21 20.55 -3.95
N LEU A 187 11.49 19.53 -4.41
CA LEU A 187 11.92 18.56 -5.41
C LEU A 187 11.66 19.14 -6.80
N ILE A 188 12.69 19.16 -7.64
CA ILE A 188 12.57 19.58 -9.05
C ILE A 188 12.48 18.31 -9.91
N ILE A 189 11.42 18.20 -10.69
CA ILE A 189 11.16 17.06 -11.58
C ILE A 189 11.29 17.55 -13.03
N ASP A 190 12.33 17.07 -13.70
CA ASP A 190 12.64 17.44 -15.07
C ASP A 190 12.11 16.43 -16.11
N VAL A 191 11.49 15.35 -15.64
CA VAL A 191 10.94 14.29 -16.50
C VAL A 191 9.43 14.23 -16.39
N PRO A 192 8.69 13.90 -17.46
CA PRO A 192 7.24 13.74 -17.40
C PRO A 192 6.85 12.63 -16.45
N LEU A 193 5.92 12.93 -15.54
CA LEU A 193 5.32 11.94 -14.65
C LEU A 193 4.23 11.16 -15.39
N LYS A 194 4.23 9.84 -15.23
CA LYS A 194 3.13 8.98 -15.70
C LYS A 194 1.96 9.09 -14.74
N VAL A 195 0.91 9.77 -15.15
CA VAL A 195 -0.28 10.01 -14.34
C VAL A 195 -1.50 9.40 -15.02
N ASN A 196 -2.20 8.53 -14.31
CA ASN A 196 -3.53 8.08 -14.68
C ASN A 196 -4.57 8.94 -13.95
N LYS A 197 -5.32 9.75 -14.69
CA LYS A 197 -6.30 10.71 -14.12
C LYS A 197 -7.37 10.05 -13.24
N HIS A 198 -7.71 8.78 -13.49
CA HIS A 198 -8.77 8.08 -12.76
C HIS A 198 -8.28 7.49 -11.44
N THR A 199 -7.02 7.10 -11.37
CA THR A 199 -6.47 6.33 -10.25
C THR A 199 -5.39 7.06 -9.45
N SER A 200 -4.84 8.17 -9.97
CA SER A 200 -3.82 8.97 -9.29
C SER A 200 -4.44 10.07 -8.43
N PHE A 201 -3.85 10.31 -7.27
CA PHE A 201 -4.20 11.34 -6.30
C PHE A 201 -3.11 12.39 -6.27
N LEU A 202 -3.30 13.46 -7.05
CA LEU A 202 -2.30 14.51 -7.20
C LEU A 202 -2.36 15.48 -6.01
N PRO A 203 -1.21 15.94 -5.50
CA PRO A 203 -1.16 16.98 -4.49
C PRO A 203 -1.62 18.34 -5.06
N ALA A 204 -2.00 19.26 -4.17
CA ALA A 204 -2.56 20.56 -4.55
C ALA A 204 -1.63 21.38 -5.44
N GLU A 205 -0.33 21.28 -5.21
CA GLU A 205 0.72 21.98 -5.97
C GLU A 205 0.99 21.37 -7.35
N LEU A 206 0.43 20.20 -7.65
CA LEU A 206 0.56 19.51 -8.93
C LEU A 206 -0.80 19.35 -9.62
N PRO A 207 -1.44 20.44 -10.06
CA PRO A 207 -2.70 20.32 -10.82
C PRO A 207 -2.44 19.64 -12.17
N GLU A 208 -3.46 18.99 -12.72
CA GLU A 208 -3.36 18.30 -14.01
C GLU A 208 -2.77 19.17 -15.15
N SER A 209 -3.02 20.47 -15.10
CA SER A 209 -2.48 21.44 -16.07
C SER A 209 -0.97 21.62 -15.96
N ALA A 210 -0.40 21.40 -14.78
CA ALA A 210 1.05 21.52 -14.54
C ALA A 210 1.83 20.30 -15.06
N LEU A 211 1.19 19.13 -15.21
CA LEU A 211 1.83 17.89 -15.68
C LEU A 211 2.48 17.99 -17.07
N LYS A 212 2.07 18.98 -17.86
CA LYS A 212 2.63 19.24 -19.20
C LYS A 212 3.78 20.24 -19.20
N ARG A 213 4.08 20.85 -18.05
CA ARG A 213 5.11 21.90 -17.93
C ARG A 213 6.27 21.40 -17.11
N LEU A 214 7.45 21.35 -17.69
CA LEU A 214 8.70 21.00 -17.03
C LEU A 214 9.57 22.26 -16.89
N PRO A 215 10.35 22.38 -15.82
CA PRO A 215 10.39 21.49 -14.65
C PRO A 215 9.17 21.69 -13.72
N MET A 216 8.75 20.61 -13.05
CA MET A 216 7.73 20.67 -11.99
C MET A 216 8.39 20.81 -10.63
N ARG A 217 7.74 21.52 -9.71
CA ARG A 217 8.20 21.68 -8.33
C ARG A 217 7.23 21.04 -7.37
N LEU A 218 7.74 20.20 -6.49
CA LEU A 218 6.99 19.52 -5.45
C LEU A 218 7.70 19.68 -4.11
N THR A 219 6.94 19.63 -3.03
CA THR A 219 7.51 19.63 -1.69
C THR A 219 7.68 18.20 -1.18
N THR A 220 8.50 18.04 -0.15
CA THR A 220 8.71 16.75 0.51
C THR A 220 7.45 16.22 1.21
N THR A 221 6.44 17.06 1.43
CA THR A 221 5.14 16.71 2.06
C THR A 221 4.02 16.43 1.05
N SER A 222 4.30 16.45 -0.26
CA SER A 222 3.31 16.19 -1.32
C SER A 222 2.62 14.83 -1.17
N TRP A 223 3.36 13.81 -0.74
CA TRP A 223 2.81 12.48 -0.52
C TRP A 223 1.78 12.42 0.62
N CYS A 224 1.89 13.28 1.64
CA CYS A 224 0.90 13.35 2.73
C CYS A 224 -0.48 13.75 2.20
N TYR A 225 -0.51 14.75 1.31
CA TYR A 225 -1.75 15.14 0.64
C TYR A 225 -2.32 14.01 -0.20
N SER A 226 -1.47 13.39 -1.01
CA SER A 226 -1.85 12.31 -1.91
C SER A 226 -2.40 11.09 -1.15
N LEU A 227 -1.77 10.69 -0.05
CA LEU A 227 -2.25 9.61 0.83
C LEU A 227 -3.59 9.96 1.46
N SER A 228 -3.77 11.20 1.91
CA SER A 228 -5.03 11.64 2.52
C SER A 228 -6.17 11.67 1.52
N ALA A 229 -5.95 12.14 0.30
CA ALA A 229 -6.94 12.10 -0.78
C ALA A 229 -7.31 10.66 -1.16
N LEU A 230 -6.34 9.75 -1.15
CA LEU A 230 -6.56 8.31 -1.36
C LEU A 230 -7.39 7.71 -0.21
N CYS A 231 -7.15 8.09 1.04
CA CYS A 231 -7.94 7.65 2.19
C CYS A 231 -9.41 8.13 2.09
N ILE A 232 -9.65 9.37 1.65
CA ILE A 232 -11.02 9.83 1.38
C ILE A 232 -11.69 8.97 0.30
N TYR A 233 -10.96 8.67 -0.76
CA TYR A 233 -11.48 7.78 -1.80
C TYR A 233 -11.78 6.38 -1.26
N ALA A 234 -10.89 5.81 -0.46
CA ALA A 234 -11.10 4.50 0.15
C ALA A 234 -12.34 4.48 1.06
N LEU A 235 -12.56 5.54 1.84
CA LEU A 235 -13.67 5.63 2.79
C LEU A 235 -15.01 5.96 2.14
N LEU A 236 -15.03 6.87 1.16
CA LEU A 236 -16.24 7.48 0.62
C LEU A 236 -16.46 7.22 -0.87
N GLN A 237 -15.52 6.59 -1.56
CA GLN A 237 -15.47 6.48 -3.03
C GLN A 237 -15.56 7.85 -3.75
N HIS A 238 -15.17 8.91 -3.03
CA HIS A 238 -15.15 10.28 -3.52
C HIS A 238 -13.71 10.73 -3.80
N LYS A 239 -13.42 11.12 -5.03
CA LYS A 239 -12.11 11.64 -5.41
C LYS A 239 -12.01 13.12 -5.02
N PHE A 240 -11.28 13.37 -3.94
CA PHE A 240 -11.08 14.72 -3.41
C PHE A 240 -10.31 15.61 -4.40
N LYS A 241 -10.88 16.77 -4.72
CA LYS A 241 -10.30 17.74 -5.67
C LYS A 241 -9.98 19.03 -4.96
N ASN A 242 -8.72 19.44 -5.05
CA ASN A 242 -8.28 20.72 -4.50
C ASN A 242 -9.00 21.90 -5.19
N GLY A 243 -9.47 22.85 -4.39
CA GLY A 243 -10.17 24.05 -4.86
C GLY A 243 -11.67 23.84 -5.19
N GLU A 244 -12.14 22.58 -5.38
CA GLU A 244 -13.55 22.26 -5.57
C GLU A 244 -14.18 21.67 -4.30
N ASP A 245 -13.42 20.89 -3.54
CA ASP A 245 -13.88 20.19 -2.34
C ASP A 245 -13.40 20.87 -1.07
N ASP A 246 -14.31 20.90 -0.09
CA ASP A 246 -14.02 21.28 1.28
C ASP A 246 -14.03 20.04 2.18
N ILE A 247 -12.94 19.82 2.91
CA ILE A 247 -12.80 18.70 3.83
C ILE A 247 -13.86 18.71 4.94
N GLU A 248 -14.37 19.87 5.34
CA GLU A 248 -15.42 19.97 6.35
C GLU A 248 -16.75 19.47 5.81
N ARG A 249 -17.02 19.67 4.53
CA ARG A 249 -18.20 19.14 3.84
C ARG A 249 -18.06 17.67 3.52
N VAL A 250 -16.95 17.28 2.90
CA VAL A 250 -16.71 15.88 2.47
C VAL A 250 -16.53 14.97 3.69
N GLY A 251 -15.84 15.43 4.73
CA GLY A 251 -15.54 14.70 5.96
C GLY A 251 -16.69 14.56 6.96
N ARG A 252 -17.89 15.11 6.68
CA ARG A 252 -19.04 15.02 7.59
C ARG A 252 -19.32 13.61 8.14
N PRO A 253 -19.23 12.53 7.35
CA PRO A 253 -19.51 11.17 7.84
C PRO A 253 -18.56 10.70 8.95
N PHE A 254 -17.38 11.28 9.06
CA PHE A 254 -16.37 10.93 10.07
C PHE A 254 -15.83 12.15 10.84
N LEU A 255 -16.63 13.21 10.89
CA LEU A 255 -16.34 14.43 11.66
C LEU A 255 -16.02 14.10 13.12
N HIS A 256 -15.09 14.84 13.73
CA HIS A 256 -14.62 14.67 15.11
C HIS A 256 -13.90 13.37 15.42
N THR A 257 -13.55 12.58 14.42
CA THR A 257 -12.71 11.40 14.61
C THR A 257 -11.22 11.73 14.44
N PRO A 258 -10.29 10.89 14.98
CA PRO A 258 -8.86 11.05 14.74
C PRO A 258 -8.51 11.11 13.25
N LEU A 259 -9.15 10.27 12.43
CA LEU A 259 -8.96 10.25 10.97
C LEU A 259 -9.32 11.62 10.36
N TYR A 260 -10.45 12.22 10.75
CA TYR A 260 -10.84 13.55 10.24
C TYR A 260 -9.75 14.59 10.47
N PHE A 261 -9.25 14.68 11.70
CA PHE A 261 -8.24 15.68 12.04
C PHE A 261 -6.91 15.43 11.33
N CYS A 262 -6.51 14.17 11.16
CA CYS A 262 -5.32 13.80 10.41
C CYS A 262 -5.47 14.23 8.93
N LEU A 263 -6.56 13.85 8.27
CA LEU A 263 -6.81 14.17 6.87
C LEU A 263 -6.92 15.69 6.66
N LYS A 264 -7.58 16.42 7.57
CA LYS A 264 -7.72 17.89 7.51
C LYS A 264 -6.35 18.60 7.52
N ARG A 265 -5.39 18.10 8.29
CA ARG A 265 -4.02 18.63 8.33
C ARG A 265 -3.24 18.31 7.05
N CYS A 266 -3.35 17.10 6.57
CA CYS A 266 -2.61 16.66 5.38
C CYS A 266 -3.16 17.24 4.07
N LEU A 267 -4.44 17.58 4.01
CA LEU A 267 -5.12 18.15 2.83
C LEU A 267 -5.01 19.67 2.73
N LYS A 268 -4.18 20.30 3.56
CA LYS A 268 -3.90 21.74 3.44
C LYS A 268 -3.35 22.05 2.04
N PRO A 269 -3.88 23.10 1.36
CA PRO A 269 -3.35 23.53 0.07
C PRO A 269 -1.88 23.92 0.16
N ASP A 270 -1.51 24.65 1.23
CA ASP A 270 -0.12 25.01 1.51
C ASP A 270 0.64 23.78 2.04
N PRO A 271 1.68 23.33 1.32
CA PRO A 271 2.48 22.19 1.73
C PRO A 271 3.23 22.38 3.05
N GLU A 272 3.55 23.62 3.44
CA GLU A 272 4.26 23.91 4.69
C GLU A 272 3.37 23.72 5.94
N GLU A 273 2.04 23.78 5.75
CA GLU A 273 1.06 23.54 6.82
C GLU A 273 0.72 22.04 7.00
N ARG A 274 1.25 21.17 6.13
CA ARG A 274 0.94 19.74 6.16
C ARG A 274 1.79 19.02 7.18
N VAL A 275 1.14 18.32 8.10
CA VAL A 275 1.80 17.49 9.11
C VAL A 275 1.07 16.17 9.21
N LEU A 276 1.78 15.07 8.95
CA LEU A 276 1.28 13.74 9.24
C LEU A 276 1.67 13.39 10.69
N LEU A 277 0.69 13.49 11.59
CA LEU A 277 0.84 13.05 12.97
C LEU A 277 0.06 11.74 13.12
N TYR A 278 0.77 10.69 13.51
CA TYR A 278 0.15 9.47 14.02
C TYR A 278 -0.25 9.74 15.47
N VAL A 279 -1.55 9.71 15.73
CA VAL A 279 -2.12 9.87 17.07
C VAL A 279 -2.38 8.49 17.67
#